data_6fb30d83fc8d8b074aac731e1871afa8
#
_entry.id   6fb30d83fc8d8b074aac731e1871afa8
#
_cell.length_a   1.000
_cell.length_b   1.000
_cell.length_c   1.000
_cell.angle_alpha   90.00
_cell.angle_beta   90.00
_cell.angle_gamma   90.00
#
_symmetry.space_group_name_H-M   'P 1'
#
loop_
_entity.id
_entity.type
_entity.pdbx_description
1 polymer ?
#
loop_
_entity_poly.entity_id
_entity_poly.type
_entity_poly.pdbx_seq_one_letter_code
_entity_poly.pdbx_strand_id
1 'polypeptide(L)'
;MRDIASGAIDEYFEEINIDPDNIGSVPEPIAKTLFNVNKPTTYRVEKRWKGKFVSGLLPNRDYLKRMLGAKNDVDSFKIFLDAFKNAKTSLLKEESFDEYFKFLGSNFGNVMPPKIYVEDGAPYMTASIFIACVDGVCNASVHRVMVVGAYDARVRVVPRHLYQLLKRKEPLPVAVVIGVHPMVLLAASSSPPFGVFELGIAAKLLNGLRVCLTPNYSIPVPCGASIVIEGLLGGEYAPEGPFVDILGTVDGVRNQPILKPVSVYVNKVYEPLYHVIVQASKEHMLFMGFPREASIYDIVSRVTPNVVNVRLSFGGGSWLHAIISIRKDVEGIAKNVILAAFAGHPSLKHVVVVDDDIDIDNPLSVEWAIATRFQANKDLVVVCDSRGSSLDPSSQSSLTCKVGVDATKPLGLNKEDMFRRVAPWPT
;
A
#
# COMPACT_ATOMS: atom_id res chain seq x y z
N MET A 1 9.21 14.13 -17.43
CA MET A 1 8.79 13.47 -16.18
C MET A 1 7.75 14.37 -15.52
N ARG A 2 6.50 13.92 -15.43
CA ARG A 2 5.42 14.74 -14.90
C ARG A 2 5.28 14.39 -13.43
N ASP A 3 5.74 15.27 -12.54
CA ASP A 3 5.50 15.18 -11.09
C ASP A 3 4.00 15.40 -10.82
N ILE A 4 3.48 14.90 -9.68
CA ILE A 4 2.07 15.08 -9.26
C ILE A 4 1.62 16.53 -9.38
N ALA A 5 2.55 17.45 -9.30
CA ALA A 5 2.34 18.87 -9.28
C ALA A 5 2.57 19.57 -10.62
N SER A 6 2.96 18.90 -11.70
CA SER A 6 3.05 19.55 -13.02
C SER A 6 1.67 19.59 -13.68
N GLY A 7 1.18 20.78 -14.04
CA GLY A 7 -0.16 21.14 -14.56
C GLY A 7 -0.83 20.30 -15.66
N ALA A 8 -0.38 19.06 -15.90
CA ALA A 8 -1.07 18.09 -16.74
C ALA A 8 -2.03 17.18 -15.96
N ILE A 9 -2.20 17.43 -14.65
CA ILE A 9 -3.05 16.67 -13.76
C ILE A 9 -4.46 17.27 -13.71
N ASP A 10 -4.62 18.56 -14.02
CA ASP A 10 -5.89 19.28 -13.91
C ASP A 10 -7.03 18.67 -14.76
N GLU A 11 -6.71 17.98 -15.85
CA GLU A 11 -7.71 17.28 -16.66
C GLU A 11 -8.25 15.99 -16.02
N TYR A 12 -7.60 15.48 -14.94
CA TYR A 12 -7.93 14.20 -14.30
C TYR A 12 -8.50 14.33 -12.88
N PHE A 13 -8.50 15.53 -12.30
CA PHE A 13 -8.97 15.73 -10.93
C PHE A 13 -10.45 16.13 -10.89
N GLU A 14 -11.17 15.55 -9.97
CA GLU A 14 -12.47 16.04 -9.52
C GLU A 14 -12.24 16.91 -8.29
N GLU A 15 -12.76 18.13 -8.30
CA GLU A 15 -12.77 18.99 -7.10
C GLU A 15 -14.15 18.88 -6.43
N ILE A 16 -14.16 18.49 -5.16
CA ILE A 16 -15.36 18.46 -4.34
C ILE A 16 -15.23 19.45 -3.18
N ASN A 17 -16.31 20.15 -2.87
CA ASN A 17 -16.42 20.96 -1.67
C ASN A 17 -16.93 20.07 -0.53
N ILE A 18 -16.11 19.86 0.49
CA ILE A 18 -16.54 19.24 1.73
C ILE A 18 -16.86 20.37 2.70
N ASP A 19 -18.15 20.47 3.10
CA ASP A 19 -18.63 21.49 4.01
C ASP A 19 -17.88 21.42 5.36
N PRO A 20 -17.11 22.45 5.73
CA PRO A 20 -16.31 22.45 6.94
C PRO A 20 -17.14 22.42 8.24
N ASP A 21 -18.37 22.92 8.23
CA ASP A 21 -19.23 22.95 9.42
C ASP A 21 -19.76 21.56 9.80
N ASN A 22 -19.83 20.64 8.84
CA ASN A 22 -20.14 19.23 9.09
C ASN A 22 -18.95 18.40 9.56
N ILE A 23 -17.72 18.88 9.44
CA ILE A 23 -16.49 18.17 9.84
C ILE A 23 -16.17 18.37 11.33
N GLY A 24 -16.72 19.38 11.98
CA GLY A 24 -16.46 19.70 13.39
C GLY A 24 -17.06 18.69 14.39
N SER A 25 -18.11 18.00 14.02
CA SER A 25 -18.89 17.12 14.92
C SER A 25 -18.97 15.65 14.47
N VAL A 26 -18.74 15.31 13.18
CA VAL A 26 -18.80 13.94 12.67
C VAL A 26 -17.78 13.72 11.54
N PRO A 27 -16.76 12.84 11.70
CA PRO A 27 -15.78 12.52 10.67
C PRO A 27 -16.34 11.75 9.46
N GLU A 28 -17.53 11.16 9.57
CA GLU A 28 -18.19 10.35 8.53
C GLU A 28 -18.24 10.94 7.12
N PRO A 29 -18.41 12.26 6.91
CA PRO A 29 -18.54 12.78 5.55
C PRO A 29 -17.32 12.53 4.65
N ILE A 30 -16.09 12.60 5.19
CA ILE A 30 -14.86 12.44 4.41
C ILE A 30 -14.73 10.99 3.95
N ALA A 31 -14.78 10.03 4.88
CA ALA A 31 -14.69 8.62 4.54
C ALA A 31 -15.80 8.22 3.56
N LYS A 32 -17.06 8.55 3.84
CA LYS A 32 -18.22 8.19 3.04
C LYS A 32 -18.14 8.74 1.60
N THR A 33 -17.66 9.98 1.44
CA THR A 33 -17.52 10.64 0.14
C THR A 33 -16.33 10.10 -0.65
N LEU A 34 -15.19 9.84 0.03
CA LEU A 34 -13.93 9.52 -0.64
C LEU A 34 -13.61 8.02 -0.73
N PHE A 35 -14.34 7.17 -0.01
CA PHE A 35 -14.09 5.73 0.04
C PHE A 35 -14.11 5.04 -1.34
N ASN A 36 -15.03 5.45 -2.22
CA ASN A 36 -15.27 4.85 -3.53
C ASN A 36 -14.87 5.75 -4.71
N VAL A 37 -13.98 6.71 -4.51
CA VAL A 37 -13.52 7.53 -5.63
C VAL A 37 -12.86 6.68 -6.70
N ASN A 38 -13.23 6.93 -7.96
CA ASN A 38 -12.72 6.21 -9.13
C ASN A 38 -11.70 7.03 -9.95
N LYS A 39 -11.43 8.25 -9.50
CA LYS A 39 -10.45 9.17 -10.09
C LYS A 39 -9.85 10.03 -8.98
N PRO A 40 -8.65 10.60 -9.19
CA PRO A 40 -8.07 11.53 -8.24
C PRO A 40 -9.02 12.67 -7.91
N THR A 41 -9.21 12.91 -6.62
CA THR A 41 -10.20 13.88 -6.11
C THR A 41 -9.54 14.84 -5.14
N THR A 42 -9.64 16.15 -5.41
CA THR A 42 -9.13 17.19 -4.51
C THR A 42 -10.25 17.81 -3.69
N TYR A 43 -9.93 18.25 -2.48
CA TYR A 43 -10.87 18.87 -1.55
C TYR A 43 -10.16 19.79 -0.54
N ARG A 44 -10.90 20.63 0.14
CA ARG A 44 -10.40 21.49 1.21
C ARG A 44 -11.06 21.12 2.53
N VAL A 45 -10.29 21.21 3.61
CA VAL A 45 -10.78 21.06 4.99
C VAL A 45 -10.26 22.26 5.78
N GLU A 46 -11.16 23.14 6.22
CA GLU A 46 -10.80 24.35 6.95
C GLU A 46 -10.08 24.03 8.27
N LYS A 47 -9.22 24.98 8.70
CA LYS A 47 -8.46 24.91 9.97
C LYS A 47 -7.49 23.74 10.09
N ARG A 48 -7.24 22.97 8.99
CA ARG A 48 -6.30 21.85 8.98
C ARG A 48 -5.06 22.15 8.14
N TRP A 49 -5.27 22.43 6.89
CA TRP A 49 -4.24 22.73 5.91
C TRP A 49 -4.72 23.83 4.96
N LYS A 50 -3.87 24.79 4.63
CA LYS A 50 -4.26 25.93 3.75
C LYS A 50 -4.34 25.56 2.27
N GLY A 51 -3.70 24.46 1.86
CA GLY A 51 -3.73 23.94 0.49
C GLY A 51 -4.91 23.00 0.24
N LYS A 52 -4.80 22.24 -0.86
CA LYS A 52 -5.76 21.18 -1.21
C LYS A 52 -5.31 19.83 -0.65
N PHE A 53 -6.25 19.07 -0.12
CA PHE A 53 -6.09 17.65 0.09
C PHE A 53 -6.37 16.89 -1.21
N VAL A 54 -5.82 15.71 -1.35
CA VAL A 54 -6.09 14.80 -2.48
C VAL A 54 -6.23 13.38 -1.99
N SER A 55 -7.18 12.62 -2.57
CA SER A 55 -7.36 11.19 -2.39
C SER A 55 -7.60 10.52 -3.74
N GLY A 56 -7.37 9.22 -3.83
CA GLY A 56 -7.58 8.47 -5.06
C GLY A 56 -6.54 8.72 -6.13
N LEU A 57 -5.28 9.00 -5.79
CA LEU A 57 -4.18 9.15 -6.76
C LEU A 57 -3.90 7.85 -7.51
N LEU A 58 -4.23 6.71 -6.92
CA LEU A 58 -4.18 5.39 -7.55
C LEU A 58 -5.51 4.66 -7.29
N PRO A 59 -6.62 5.11 -7.91
CA PRO A 59 -7.97 4.69 -7.52
C PRO A 59 -8.31 3.27 -7.97
N ASN A 60 -7.64 2.75 -8.99
CA ASN A 60 -7.89 1.42 -9.55
C ASN A 60 -6.71 0.90 -10.38
N ARG A 61 -6.80 -0.36 -10.82
CA ARG A 61 -5.76 -1.05 -11.60
C ARG A 61 -5.52 -0.45 -12.99
N ASP A 62 -6.52 0.18 -13.60
CA ASP A 62 -6.34 0.79 -14.92
C ASP A 62 -5.45 2.04 -14.83
N TYR A 63 -5.55 2.79 -13.74
CA TYR A 63 -4.61 3.87 -13.44
C TYR A 63 -3.19 3.32 -13.22
N LEU A 64 -3.06 2.24 -12.45
CA LEU A 64 -1.75 1.59 -12.23
C LEU A 64 -1.13 1.12 -13.54
N LYS A 65 -1.87 0.38 -14.37
CA LYS A 65 -1.41 -0.09 -15.69
C LYS A 65 -0.94 1.06 -16.56
N ARG A 66 -1.73 2.15 -16.65
CA ARG A 66 -1.35 3.35 -17.42
C ARG A 66 -0.08 4.00 -16.91
N MET A 67 0.08 4.14 -15.58
CA MET A 67 1.27 4.73 -14.98
C MET A 67 2.53 3.87 -15.21
N LEU A 68 2.39 2.55 -15.21
CA LEU A 68 3.47 1.61 -15.50
C LEU A 68 3.73 1.43 -16.99
N GLY A 69 2.84 1.87 -17.89
CA GLY A 69 2.89 1.56 -19.31
C GLY A 69 2.61 0.08 -19.60
N ALA A 70 1.88 -0.60 -18.73
CA ALA A 70 1.61 -2.03 -18.80
C ALA A 70 0.36 -2.34 -19.63
N LYS A 71 0.39 -3.46 -20.35
CA LYS A 71 -0.71 -3.94 -21.21
C LYS A 71 -1.79 -4.68 -20.43
N ASN A 72 -1.40 -5.37 -19.36
CA ASN A 72 -2.27 -6.18 -18.50
C ASN A 72 -1.64 -6.30 -17.11
N ASP A 73 -2.31 -7.01 -16.18
CA ASP A 73 -1.85 -7.18 -14.80
C ASP A 73 -0.51 -7.91 -14.71
N VAL A 74 -0.32 -8.97 -15.49
CA VAL A 74 0.94 -9.75 -15.49
C VAL A 74 2.10 -8.91 -15.99
N ASP A 75 1.87 -8.07 -16.99
CA ASP A 75 2.87 -7.12 -17.49
C ASP A 75 3.21 -6.09 -16.40
N SER A 76 2.20 -5.61 -15.65
CA SER A 76 2.41 -4.74 -14.48
C SER A 76 3.27 -5.39 -13.41
N PHE A 77 3.04 -6.68 -13.12
CA PHE A 77 3.87 -7.45 -12.18
C PHE A 77 5.32 -7.54 -12.66
N LYS A 78 5.53 -7.85 -13.94
CA LYS A 78 6.88 -7.98 -14.51
C LYS A 78 7.65 -6.67 -14.48
N ILE A 79 7.02 -5.55 -14.86
CA ILE A 79 7.62 -4.21 -14.81
C ILE A 79 7.98 -3.84 -13.37
N PHE A 80 7.06 -4.06 -12.44
CA PHE A 80 7.30 -3.79 -11.03
C PHE A 80 8.41 -4.67 -10.43
N LEU A 81 8.40 -5.97 -10.73
CA LEU A 81 9.41 -6.92 -10.27
C LEU A 81 10.81 -6.63 -10.85
N ASP A 82 10.90 -6.18 -12.10
CA ASP A 82 12.18 -5.71 -12.66
C ASP A 82 12.71 -4.52 -11.87
N ALA A 83 11.86 -3.51 -11.59
CA ALA A 83 12.27 -2.37 -10.79
C ALA A 83 12.62 -2.77 -9.34
N PHE A 84 11.87 -3.68 -8.74
CA PHE A 84 12.09 -4.17 -7.40
C PHE A 84 13.41 -4.95 -7.23
N LYS A 85 13.73 -5.84 -8.19
CA LYS A 85 14.95 -6.65 -8.18
C LYS A 85 16.19 -5.89 -8.63
N ASN A 86 16.00 -4.90 -9.49
CA ASN A 86 17.05 -4.12 -10.14
C ASN A 86 16.98 -2.64 -9.76
N ALA A 87 16.67 -2.34 -8.49
CA ALA A 87 16.66 -0.98 -7.97
C ALA A 87 18.00 -0.26 -8.23
N LYS A 88 17.97 0.96 -8.75
CA LYS A 88 19.15 1.73 -9.12
C LYS A 88 19.16 3.10 -8.47
N THR A 89 20.01 3.29 -7.45
CA THR A 89 20.25 4.61 -6.86
C THR A 89 21.00 5.56 -7.80
N SER A 90 21.71 5.04 -8.80
CA SER A 90 22.35 5.85 -9.85
C SER A 90 21.35 6.61 -10.74
N LEU A 91 20.06 6.27 -10.68
CA LEU A 91 18.99 7.01 -11.34
C LEU A 91 18.39 8.15 -10.48
N LEU A 92 18.87 8.30 -9.24
CA LEU A 92 18.57 9.46 -8.41
C LEU A 92 19.43 10.63 -8.87
N LYS A 93 18.80 11.79 -9.12
CA LYS A 93 19.46 13.02 -9.53
C LYS A 93 19.29 14.04 -8.42
N GLU A 94 20.39 14.43 -7.80
CA GLU A 94 20.39 15.41 -6.72
C GLU A 94 20.16 16.83 -7.29
N GLU A 95 19.28 17.56 -6.64
CA GLU A 95 18.94 18.95 -6.92
C GLU A 95 18.98 19.78 -5.62
N SER A 96 19.05 21.08 -5.72
CA SER A 96 19.08 21.97 -4.56
C SER A 96 17.74 21.97 -3.83
N PHE A 97 17.73 21.73 -2.52
CA PHE A 97 16.52 21.73 -1.69
C PHE A 97 15.80 23.07 -1.74
N ASP A 98 16.56 24.16 -1.66
CA ASP A 98 16.03 25.52 -1.63
C ASP A 98 15.37 25.95 -2.93
N GLU A 99 15.63 25.27 -4.06
CA GLU A 99 14.93 25.53 -5.31
C GLU A 99 13.47 25.04 -5.25
N TYR A 100 13.21 23.95 -4.53
CA TYR A 100 11.90 23.29 -4.48
C TYR A 100 11.07 23.63 -3.25
N PHE A 101 11.71 23.87 -2.10
CA PHE A 101 10.99 23.98 -0.85
C PHE A 101 11.18 25.34 -0.18
N LYS A 102 10.14 25.75 0.57
CA LYS A 102 10.20 26.87 1.51
C LYS A 102 9.83 26.40 2.90
N PHE A 103 10.49 26.99 3.90
CA PHE A 103 10.20 26.75 5.31
C PHE A 103 8.79 27.23 5.66
N LEU A 104 8.02 26.41 6.37
CA LEU A 104 6.66 26.66 6.80
C LEU A 104 6.54 26.84 8.32
N GLY A 105 7.43 26.21 9.10
CA GLY A 105 7.43 26.26 10.55
C GLY A 105 8.17 25.07 11.16
N SER A 106 8.14 24.98 12.49
CA SER A 106 8.85 23.92 13.26
C SER A 106 7.89 22.94 13.96
N ASN A 107 6.64 22.89 13.53
CA ASN A 107 5.63 22.03 14.16
C ASN A 107 4.53 21.61 13.18
N PHE A 108 3.67 20.66 13.59
CA PHE A 108 2.60 20.13 12.76
C PHE A 108 1.41 21.09 12.57
N GLY A 109 1.33 22.21 13.30
CA GLY A 109 0.15 23.09 13.30
C GLY A 109 -0.29 23.59 11.93
N ASN A 110 0.66 23.73 10.99
CA ASN A 110 0.39 24.17 9.62
C ASN A 110 0.10 23.03 8.63
N VAL A 111 0.22 21.78 9.06
CA VAL A 111 0.09 20.58 8.21
C VAL A 111 -0.75 19.50 8.91
N MET A 112 -1.78 19.92 9.64
CA MET A 112 -2.67 19.00 10.35
C MET A 112 -3.51 18.18 9.37
N PRO A 113 -3.52 16.84 9.49
CA PRO A 113 -4.38 15.98 8.67
C PRO A 113 -5.85 16.10 9.10
N PRO A 114 -6.80 15.70 8.24
CA PRO A 114 -8.18 15.51 8.64
C PRO A 114 -8.31 14.24 9.51
N LYS A 115 -9.34 14.17 10.35
CA LYS A 115 -9.78 12.92 10.97
C LYS A 115 -10.76 12.24 10.00
N ILE A 116 -10.50 10.97 9.65
CA ILE A 116 -11.24 10.25 8.62
C ILE A 116 -12.40 9.44 9.23
N TYR A 117 -12.14 8.68 10.27
CA TYR A 117 -13.15 7.87 10.96
C TYR A 117 -13.34 8.34 12.40
N VAL A 118 -14.56 8.17 12.90
CA VAL A 118 -14.88 8.50 14.30
C VAL A 118 -14.12 7.61 15.28
N GLU A 119 -13.85 6.37 14.88
CA GLU A 119 -13.12 5.36 15.64
C GLU A 119 -11.62 5.65 15.76
N ASP A 120 -11.06 6.47 14.87
CA ASP A 120 -9.65 6.84 14.96
C ASP A 120 -9.38 7.63 16.26
N GLY A 121 -8.28 7.32 16.95
CA GLY A 121 -7.92 7.99 18.22
C GLY A 121 -7.60 9.48 18.08
N ALA A 122 -7.16 9.91 16.90
CA ALA A 122 -6.87 11.30 16.53
C ALA A 122 -6.84 11.44 15.00
N PRO A 123 -6.58 12.64 14.43
CA PRO A 123 -6.24 12.80 13.03
C PRO A 123 -4.96 12.05 12.64
N TYR A 124 -4.94 11.41 11.45
CA TYR A 124 -3.80 10.63 10.97
C TYR A 124 -3.25 11.13 9.63
N MET A 125 -1.92 11.17 9.51
CA MET A 125 -1.23 11.21 8.23
C MET A 125 -1.20 9.79 7.68
N THR A 126 -2.00 9.49 6.65
CA THR A 126 -2.21 8.13 6.13
C THR A 126 -1.37 7.80 4.90
N ALA A 127 -0.79 8.81 4.24
CA ALA A 127 0.06 8.66 3.05
C ALA A 127 1.48 9.19 3.28
N SER A 128 1.99 9.08 4.51
CA SER A 128 3.33 9.57 4.86
C SER A 128 4.40 8.51 4.62
N ILE A 129 5.47 8.90 3.94
CA ILE A 129 6.66 8.08 3.73
C ILE A 129 7.76 8.56 4.67
N PHE A 130 8.25 7.67 5.52
CA PHE A 130 9.42 7.90 6.36
C PHE A 130 10.68 7.53 5.62
N ILE A 131 11.61 8.48 5.54
CA ILE A 131 12.93 8.26 4.96
C ILE A 131 13.95 8.46 6.06
N ALA A 132 14.81 7.48 6.25
CA ALA A 132 15.90 7.53 7.21
C ALA A 132 17.15 6.86 6.64
N CYS A 133 18.31 7.40 6.99
CA CYS A 133 19.60 6.86 6.58
C CYS A 133 20.51 6.72 7.82
N VAL A 134 21.09 5.52 8.03
CA VAL A 134 22.04 5.22 9.10
C VAL A 134 23.16 4.38 8.53
N ASP A 135 24.41 4.79 8.74
CA ASP A 135 25.61 4.05 8.30
C ASP A 135 25.58 3.68 6.81
N GLY A 136 25.13 4.59 5.95
CA GLY A 136 25.03 4.38 4.51
C GLY A 136 23.84 3.52 4.05
N VAL A 137 23.01 3.02 4.98
CA VAL A 137 21.80 2.27 4.67
C VAL A 137 20.60 3.21 4.79
N CYS A 138 19.85 3.39 3.69
CA CYS A 138 18.64 4.18 3.64
C CYS A 138 17.40 3.27 3.49
N ASN A 139 16.28 3.70 4.06
CA ASN A 139 14.97 3.10 3.92
C ASN A 139 13.93 4.19 3.66
N ALA A 140 12.96 3.91 2.80
CA ALA A 140 11.77 4.74 2.58
C ALA A 140 10.51 3.86 2.71
N SER A 141 9.75 4.02 3.77
CA SER A 141 8.58 3.18 4.04
C SER A 141 7.36 3.96 4.50
N VAL A 142 6.18 3.46 4.15
CA VAL A 142 4.89 4.08 4.52
C VAL A 142 4.55 3.73 5.96
N HIS A 143 4.21 4.75 6.75
CA HIS A 143 3.76 4.61 8.14
C HIS A 143 2.57 5.53 8.42
N ARG A 144 1.60 5.04 9.19
CA ARG A 144 0.53 5.88 9.73
C ARG A 144 1.05 6.70 10.91
N VAL A 145 0.66 7.96 10.97
CA VAL A 145 1.10 8.91 12.00
C VAL A 145 -0.10 9.54 12.67
N MET A 146 -0.31 9.25 13.94
CA MET A 146 -1.33 9.83 14.80
C MET A 146 -0.87 11.21 15.29
N VAL A 147 -1.47 12.27 14.81
CA VAL A 147 -1.10 13.65 15.20
C VAL A 147 -1.94 14.09 16.38
N VAL A 148 -1.32 14.15 17.55
CA VAL A 148 -2.00 14.49 18.82
C VAL A 148 -1.94 15.98 19.12
N GLY A 149 -0.89 16.65 18.67
CA GLY A 149 -0.69 18.08 18.88
C GLY A 149 0.34 18.67 17.95
N ALA A 150 0.63 19.96 18.13
CA ALA A 150 1.58 20.66 17.28
C ALA A 150 3.01 20.07 17.33
N TYR A 151 3.40 19.47 18.44
CA TYR A 151 4.76 18.93 18.67
C TYR A 151 4.77 17.44 19.03
N ASP A 152 3.63 16.75 19.00
CA ASP A 152 3.49 15.34 19.36
C ASP A 152 2.74 14.59 18.28
N ALA A 153 3.43 13.64 17.64
CA ALA A 153 2.83 12.68 16.75
C ALA A 153 3.39 11.27 17.04
N ARG A 154 2.56 10.23 16.93
CA ARG A 154 2.88 8.86 17.28
C ARG A 154 2.87 8.00 16.03
N VAL A 155 3.94 7.24 15.82
CA VAL A 155 4.19 6.55 14.55
C VAL A 155 4.08 5.04 14.74
N ARG A 156 3.16 4.41 14.01
CA ARG A 156 3.08 2.94 14.01
C ARG A 156 4.31 2.34 13.32
N VAL A 157 5.28 1.88 14.11
CA VAL A 157 6.49 1.21 13.61
C VAL A 157 6.40 -0.28 13.92
N VAL A 158 6.27 -1.09 12.87
CA VAL A 158 6.34 -2.57 12.97
C VAL A 158 7.80 -3.02 12.85
N PRO A 159 8.20 -4.20 13.40
CA PRO A 159 9.58 -4.67 13.38
C PRO A 159 10.03 -5.09 11.98
N ARG A 160 10.22 -4.09 11.10
CA ARG A 160 10.75 -4.17 9.73
C ARG A 160 11.92 -3.20 9.58
N HIS A 161 12.17 -2.66 8.38
CA HIS A 161 13.39 -1.91 8.05
C HIS A 161 13.55 -0.61 8.86
N LEU A 162 12.52 0.24 8.94
CA LEU A 162 12.58 1.46 9.75
C LEU A 162 12.87 1.14 11.22
N TYR A 163 12.27 0.06 11.77
CA TYR A 163 12.53 -0.39 13.12
C TYR A 163 14.01 -0.81 13.31
N GLN A 164 14.60 -1.47 12.31
CA GLN A 164 16.03 -1.84 12.38
C GLN A 164 16.94 -0.61 12.40
N LEU A 165 16.60 0.44 11.61
CA LEU A 165 17.35 1.70 11.66
C LEU A 165 17.15 2.42 13.00
N LEU A 166 15.92 2.44 13.51
CA LEU A 166 15.63 3.02 14.85
C LEU A 166 16.42 2.33 15.95
N LYS A 167 16.58 1.00 15.90
CA LYS A 167 17.40 0.25 16.84
C LYS A 167 18.91 0.54 16.74
N ARG A 168 19.40 0.95 15.57
CA ARG A 168 20.80 1.35 15.38
C ARG A 168 21.08 2.74 15.91
N LYS A 169 20.09 3.64 15.81
CA LYS A 169 20.24 5.04 16.21
C LYS A 169 18.90 5.56 16.74
N GLU A 170 18.81 5.78 18.03
CA GLU A 170 17.61 6.32 18.69
C GLU A 170 18.02 7.51 19.60
N PRO A 171 17.42 8.71 19.45
CA PRO A 171 16.38 9.05 18.48
C PRO A 171 16.91 9.06 17.03
N LEU A 172 16.09 8.59 16.09
CA LEU A 172 16.43 8.46 14.68
C LEU A 172 16.05 9.74 13.92
N PRO A 173 17.00 10.45 13.27
CA PRO A 173 16.68 11.50 12.32
C PRO A 173 15.87 10.93 11.14
N VAL A 174 14.74 11.55 10.83
CA VAL A 174 13.85 11.13 9.74
C VAL A 174 13.41 12.34 8.92
N ALA A 175 13.14 12.11 7.65
CA ALA A 175 12.33 12.98 6.82
C ALA A 175 11.00 12.28 6.50
N VAL A 176 9.89 12.94 6.79
CA VAL A 176 8.56 12.45 6.45
C VAL A 176 8.06 13.25 5.25
N VAL A 177 7.73 12.57 4.16
CA VAL A 177 7.24 13.22 2.94
C VAL A 177 5.79 12.84 2.67
N ILE A 178 5.00 13.83 2.22
CA ILE A 178 3.57 13.68 1.90
C ILE A 178 3.30 14.30 0.53
N GLY A 179 2.39 13.71 -0.24
CA GLY A 179 2.04 14.20 -1.56
C GLY A 179 3.17 13.98 -2.56
N VAL A 180 3.53 12.73 -2.79
CA VAL A 180 4.54 12.29 -3.76
C VAL A 180 3.87 11.64 -4.98
N HIS A 181 4.63 11.44 -6.06
CA HIS A 181 4.16 10.67 -7.21
C HIS A 181 3.71 9.26 -6.78
N PRO A 182 2.57 8.71 -7.29
CA PRO A 182 2.06 7.40 -6.87
C PRO A 182 3.08 6.26 -6.96
N MET A 183 3.99 6.28 -7.95
CA MET A 183 5.03 5.27 -8.08
C MET A 183 6.10 5.35 -6.96
N VAL A 184 6.32 6.52 -6.38
CA VAL A 184 7.18 6.67 -5.17
C VAL A 184 6.50 6.04 -3.96
N LEU A 185 5.20 6.29 -3.79
CA LEU A 185 4.42 5.69 -2.70
C LEU A 185 4.31 4.17 -2.86
N LEU A 186 4.11 3.69 -4.10
CA LEU A 186 4.07 2.25 -4.40
C LEU A 186 5.41 1.57 -4.07
N ALA A 187 6.53 2.19 -4.44
CA ALA A 187 7.87 1.71 -4.10
C ALA A 187 8.07 1.64 -2.58
N ALA A 188 7.69 2.71 -1.85
CA ALA A 188 7.77 2.77 -0.39
C ALA A 188 6.88 1.74 0.33
N SER A 189 5.81 1.24 -0.34
CA SER A 189 4.93 0.19 0.16
C SER A 189 5.45 -1.23 -0.09
N SER A 190 6.53 -1.41 -0.86
CA SER A 190 6.93 -2.70 -1.42
C SER A 190 7.69 -3.63 -0.46
N SER A 191 8.44 -3.10 0.50
CA SER A 191 9.30 -3.84 1.44
C SER A 191 10.33 -4.75 0.74
N PRO A 192 11.31 -4.20 0.02
CA PRO A 192 12.41 -4.96 -0.58
C PRO A 192 13.32 -5.57 0.49
N PRO A 193 14.34 -6.37 0.14
CA PRO A 193 15.36 -6.79 1.09
C PRO A 193 16.00 -5.62 1.82
N PHE A 194 16.37 -5.81 3.10
CA PHE A 194 17.03 -4.77 3.88
C PHE A 194 18.33 -4.28 3.21
N GLY A 195 18.49 -2.97 3.10
CA GLY A 195 19.60 -2.32 2.40
C GLY A 195 19.29 -1.93 0.96
N VAL A 196 18.18 -2.37 0.39
CA VAL A 196 17.69 -1.85 -0.89
C VAL A 196 16.87 -0.60 -0.62
N PHE A 197 17.31 0.53 -1.17
CA PHE A 197 16.61 1.81 -0.99
C PHE A 197 15.42 1.94 -1.93
N GLU A 198 14.23 2.11 -1.38
CA GLU A 198 12.97 2.13 -2.13
C GLU A 198 12.88 3.28 -3.14
N LEU A 199 13.56 4.41 -2.90
CA LEU A 199 13.63 5.47 -3.92
C LEU A 199 14.38 5.02 -5.17
N GLY A 200 15.29 4.04 -5.09
CA GLY A 200 15.93 3.42 -6.25
C GLY A 200 14.95 2.59 -7.09
N ILE A 201 13.95 1.95 -6.44
CA ILE A 201 12.83 1.27 -7.12
C ILE A 201 11.97 2.31 -7.84
N ALA A 202 11.58 3.38 -7.13
CA ALA A 202 10.80 4.47 -7.70
C ALA A 202 11.53 5.11 -8.90
N ALA A 203 12.83 5.35 -8.78
CA ALA A 203 13.65 5.90 -9.85
C ALA A 203 13.67 4.98 -11.08
N LYS A 204 13.70 3.66 -10.90
CA LYS A 204 13.62 2.70 -12.00
C LYS A 204 12.23 2.71 -12.67
N LEU A 205 11.13 2.75 -11.89
CA LEU A 205 9.77 2.84 -12.41
C LEU A 205 9.51 4.12 -13.20
N LEU A 206 10.13 5.23 -12.80
CA LEU A 206 9.96 6.56 -13.38
C LEU A 206 11.03 6.92 -14.42
N ASN A 207 11.99 6.01 -14.69
CA ASN A 207 13.16 6.28 -15.52
C ASN A 207 13.96 7.51 -15.08
N GLY A 208 14.15 7.64 -13.75
CA GLY A 208 14.85 8.71 -13.07
C GLY A 208 13.99 9.40 -12.02
N LEU A 209 14.57 9.82 -10.91
CA LEU A 209 13.90 10.54 -9.83
C LEU A 209 14.81 11.67 -9.32
N ARG A 210 14.27 12.90 -9.27
CA ARG A 210 14.97 14.04 -8.64
C ARG A 210 14.82 13.94 -7.13
N VAL A 211 15.94 14.06 -6.43
CA VAL A 211 16.00 14.05 -4.97
C VAL A 211 16.71 15.29 -4.45
N CYS A 212 16.23 15.81 -3.34
CA CYS A 212 16.80 16.97 -2.65
C CYS A 212 17.26 16.52 -1.26
N LEU A 213 18.43 16.97 -0.80
CA LEU A 213 18.93 16.66 0.56
C LEU A 213 18.31 17.64 1.54
N THR A 214 17.69 17.12 2.62
CA THR A 214 17.07 17.97 3.65
C THR A 214 18.11 18.77 4.43
N PRO A 215 17.80 20.03 4.84
CA PRO A 215 18.80 20.94 5.41
C PRO A 215 19.42 20.50 6.74
N ASN A 216 18.62 19.90 7.64
CA ASN A 216 19.14 19.55 8.98
C ASN A 216 19.85 18.19 9.03
N TYR A 217 19.40 17.21 8.22
CA TYR A 217 19.87 15.84 8.34
C TYR A 217 20.43 15.25 7.04
N SER A 218 20.45 16.01 5.95
CA SER A 218 20.92 15.56 4.63
C SER A 218 20.26 14.25 4.16
N ILE A 219 18.98 14.09 4.47
CA ILE A 219 18.19 12.92 4.05
C ILE A 219 17.66 13.16 2.64
N PRO A 220 17.87 12.23 1.68
CA PRO A 220 17.37 12.39 0.32
C PRO A 220 15.85 12.22 0.27
N VAL A 221 15.15 13.26 -0.15
CA VAL A 221 13.69 13.28 -0.35
C VAL A 221 13.35 13.55 -1.81
N PRO A 222 12.23 13.04 -2.36
CA PRO A 222 11.78 13.43 -3.69
C PRO A 222 11.55 14.93 -3.78
N CYS A 223 12.19 15.62 -4.73
CA CYS A 223 12.01 17.08 -4.91
C CYS A 223 10.57 17.45 -5.30
N GLY A 224 9.80 16.50 -5.86
CA GLY A 224 8.38 16.66 -6.17
C GLY A 224 7.43 16.40 -4.99
N ALA A 225 7.92 16.16 -3.78
CA ALA A 225 7.07 16.02 -2.60
C ALA A 225 6.34 17.33 -2.30
N SER A 226 5.08 17.26 -1.87
CA SER A 226 4.31 18.47 -1.50
C SER A 226 4.73 19.03 -0.16
N ILE A 227 4.97 18.15 0.82
CA ILE A 227 5.35 18.50 2.19
C ILE A 227 6.54 17.64 2.60
N VAL A 228 7.52 18.24 3.25
CA VAL A 228 8.66 17.57 3.89
C VAL A 228 8.70 18.00 5.36
N ILE A 229 8.75 17.01 6.26
CA ILE A 229 8.89 17.23 7.70
C ILE A 229 10.18 16.55 8.15
N GLU A 230 11.15 17.30 8.64
CA GLU A 230 12.28 16.74 9.35
C GLU A 230 11.98 16.62 10.83
N GLY A 231 12.38 15.53 11.44
CA GLY A 231 12.15 15.29 12.85
C GLY A 231 13.01 14.19 13.44
N LEU A 232 12.83 13.97 14.73
CA LEU A 232 13.44 12.90 15.51
C LEU A 232 12.38 11.88 15.91
N LEU A 233 12.59 10.62 15.54
CA LEU A 233 11.69 9.50 15.84
C LEU A 233 12.28 8.68 17.01
N GLY A 234 11.46 8.42 18.04
CA GLY A 234 11.86 7.64 19.21
C GLY A 234 12.51 8.46 20.31
N GLY A 235 13.16 7.77 21.26
CA GLY A 235 13.61 8.36 22.54
C GLY A 235 12.46 8.48 23.57
N GLU A 236 11.23 8.66 23.10
CA GLU A 236 10.00 8.67 23.87
C GLU A 236 8.92 7.83 23.17
N TYR A 237 8.04 7.22 23.96
CA TYR A 237 6.98 6.34 23.49
C TYR A 237 5.65 6.70 24.15
N ALA A 238 4.55 6.61 23.40
CA ALA A 238 3.21 6.88 23.90
C ALA A 238 2.16 5.99 23.22
N PRO A 239 0.93 5.87 23.78
CA PRO A 239 -0.14 5.10 23.17
C PRO A 239 -0.54 5.64 21.80
N GLU A 240 -0.48 4.83 20.75
CA GLU A 240 -0.93 5.08 19.37
C GLU A 240 -2.13 4.19 19.08
N GLY A 241 -3.13 4.74 18.44
CA GLY A 241 -4.41 4.07 18.16
C GLY A 241 -5.55 4.66 19.01
N PRO A 242 -6.78 4.13 18.85
CA PRO A 242 -7.19 3.16 17.84
C PRO A 242 -7.12 3.72 16.40
N PHE A 243 -7.14 2.84 15.40
CA PHE A 243 -7.06 3.20 13.99
C PHE A 243 -7.86 2.22 13.12
N VAL A 244 -8.68 2.71 12.22
CA VAL A 244 -9.31 1.87 11.20
C VAL A 244 -8.25 1.42 10.20
N ASP A 245 -8.02 0.10 10.06
CA ASP A 245 -6.96 -0.42 9.20
C ASP A 245 -7.50 -0.97 7.86
N ILE A 246 -6.65 -1.56 7.05
CA ILE A 246 -6.93 -2.02 5.68
C ILE A 246 -8.09 -3.02 5.57
N LEU A 247 -8.37 -3.77 6.62
CA LEU A 247 -9.52 -4.69 6.68
C LEU A 247 -10.85 -4.00 7.00
N GLY A 248 -10.85 -2.69 7.27
CA GLY A 248 -12.02 -1.97 7.76
C GLY A 248 -12.33 -2.27 9.24
N THR A 249 -11.44 -2.97 9.93
CA THR A 249 -11.52 -3.24 11.37
C THR A 249 -10.69 -2.24 12.17
N VAL A 250 -11.04 -2.04 13.43
CA VAL A 250 -10.31 -1.13 14.31
C VAL A 250 -9.10 -1.85 14.91
N ASP A 251 -7.89 -1.37 14.58
CA ASP A 251 -6.64 -1.82 15.21
C ASP A 251 -6.48 -1.18 16.59
N GLY A 252 -5.99 -1.97 17.55
CA GLY A 252 -5.92 -1.58 18.95
C GLY A 252 -4.81 -0.58 19.29
N VAL A 253 -4.84 -0.09 20.52
CA VAL A 253 -3.86 0.86 21.06
C VAL A 253 -2.56 0.14 21.45
N ARG A 254 -1.42 0.72 21.11
CA ARG A 254 -0.07 0.22 21.46
C ARG A 254 0.90 1.35 21.74
N ASN A 255 1.86 1.13 22.61
CA ASN A 255 2.97 2.06 22.78
C ASN A 255 3.82 2.10 21.50
N GLN A 256 4.00 3.30 20.97
CA GLN A 256 4.73 3.56 19.73
C GLN A 256 5.67 4.75 19.88
N PRO A 257 6.76 4.82 19.09
CA PRO A 257 7.69 5.94 19.17
C PRO A 257 7.02 7.25 18.80
N ILE A 258 7.42 8.31 19.48
CA ILE A 258 7.01 9.69 19.22
C ILE A 258 7.90 10.26 18.12
N LEU A 259 7.27 10.97 17.17
CA LEU A 259 7.93 11.85 16.21
C LEU A 259 7.86 13.29 16.70
N LYS A 260 9.01 13.89 16.99
CA LYS A 260 9.15 15.32 17.31
C LYS A 260 9.58 16.07 16.05
N PRO A 261 8.76 17.00 15.52
CA PRO A 261 9.13 17.77 14.33
C PRO A 261 10.21 18.79 14.68
N VAL A 262 11.13 18.99 13.75
CA VAL A 262 12.21 20.02 13.80
C VAL A 262 11.90 21.12 12.80
N SER A 263 11.60 20.73 11.57
CA SER A 263 11.30 21.68 10.48
C SER A 263 10.26 21.10 9.55
N VAL A 264 9.37 21.96 9.10
CA VAL A 264 8.32 21.64 8.12
C VAL A 264 8.53 22.52 6.90
N TYR A 265 8.53 21.95 5.73
CA TYR A 265 8.70 22.61 4.45
C TYR A 265 7.54 22.27 3.52
N VAL A 266 7.22 23.21 2.63
CA VAL A 266 6.22 23.03 1.60
C VAL A 266 6.82 23.32 0.23
N ASN A 267 6.41 22.56 -0.77
CA ASN A 267 6.84 22.79 -2.15
C ASN A 267 6.39 24.17 -2.62
N LYS A 268 7.29 24.89 -3.32
CA LYS A 268 7.02 26.25 -3.84
C LYS A 268 7.00 26.31 -5.36
N VAL A 269 7.43 25.23 -6.01
CA VAL A 269 7.46 25.12 -7.48
C VAL A 269 6.13 24.60 -8.00
N TYR A 270 5.50 23.70 -7.24
CA TYR A 270 4.25 23.08 -7.60
C TYR A 270 3.16 23.40 -6.58
N GLU A 271 1.89 23.35 -6.99
CA GLU A 271 0.78 23.42 -6.02
C GLU A 271 0.87 22.21 -5.08
N PRO A 272 1.05 22.45 -3.77
CA PRO A 272 1.22 21.34 -2.83
C PRO A 272 -0.12 20.65 -2.59
N LEU A 273 -0.17 19.33 -2.83
CA LEU A 273 -1.31 18.46 -2.57
C LEU A 273 -1.04 17.57 -1.35
N TYR A 274 -1.83 17.73 -0.31
CA TYR A 274 -1.75 16.88 0.86
C TYR A 274 -2.45 15.53 0.57
N HIS A 275 -1.68 14.48 0.29
CA HIS A 275 -2.24 13.18 0.00
C HIS A 275 -2.80 12.52 1.27
N VAL A 276 -4.06 12.11 1.21
CA VAL A 276 -4.77 11.37 2.26
C VAL A 276 -5.30 10.07 1.65
N ILE A 277 -4.78 8.96 2.11
CA ILE A 277 -5.35 7.65 1.81
C ILE A 277 -6.49 7.40 2.79
N VAL A 278 -7.71 7.24 2.27
CA VAL A 278 -8.85 6.78 3.08
C VAL A 278 -8.63 5.31 3.43
N GLN A 279 -8.64 4.99 4.73
CA GLN A 279 -8.38 3.65 5.21
C GLN A 279 -9.41 2.67 4.63
N ALA A 280 -8.99 1.44 4.37
CA ALA A 280 -9.78 0.37 3.75
C ALA A 280 -10.37 0.68 2.36
N SER A 281 -10.03 1.83 1.75
CA SER A 281 -10.45 2.16 0.39
C SER A 281 -9.72 1.32 -0.67
N LYS A 282 -10.21 1.35 -1.90
CA LYS A 282 -9.54 0.71 -3.06
C LYS A 282 -8.12 1.20 -3.25
N GLU A 283 -7.87 2.49 -3.03
CA GLU A 283 -6.52 3.08 -3.11
C GLU A 283 -5.59 2.48 -2.06
N HIS A 284 -6.03 2.41 -0.79
CA HIS A 284 -5.27 1.79 0.30
C HIS A 284 -4.91 0.34 -0.04
N MET A 285 -5.92 -0.42 -0.44
CA MET A 285 -5.78 -1.83 -0.79
C MET A 285 -4.85 -2.05 -1.99
N LEU A 286 -4.87 -1.14 -2.97
CA LEU A 286 -4.01 -1.25 -4.15
C LEU A 286 -2.55 -0.94 -3.83
N PHE A 287 -2.25 0.13 -3.07
CA PHE A 287 -0.87 0.44 -2.66
C PHE A 287 -0.25 -0.67 -1.82
N MET A 288 -1.03 -1.27 -0.92
CA MET A 288 -0.54 -2.35 -0.05
C MET A 288 -0.54 -3.72 -0.74
N GLY A 289 -1.57 -4.02 -1.52
CA GLY A 289 -1.80 -5.33 -2.11
C GLY A 289 -0.98 -5.60 -3.37
N PHE A 290 -0.90 -4.65 -4.29
CA PHE A 290 -0.23 -4.88 -5.59
C PHE A 290 1.23 -5.36 -5.47
N PRO A 291 2.09 -4.78 -4.62
CA PRO A 291 3.44 -5.31 -4.43
C PRO A 291 3.46 -6.75 -3.91
N ARG A 292 2.43 -7.16 -3.15
CA ARG A 292 2.29 -8.53 -2.63
C ARG A 292 1.79 -9.48 -3.70
N GLU A 293 0.86 -9.05 -4.54
CA GLU A 293 0.45 -9.83 -5.72
C GLU A 293 1.64 -10.10 -6.65
N ALA A 294 2.45 -9.10 -6.93
CA ALA A 294 3.68 -9.25 -7.71
C ALA A 294 4.66 -10.25 -7.05
N SER A 295 4.82 -10.20 -5.72
CA SER A 295 5.66 -11.16 -4.98
C SER A 295 5.11 -12.59 -5.05
N ILE A 296 3.79 -12.76 -4.91
CA ILE A 296 3.13 -14.07 -5.05
C ILE A 296 3.31 -14.56 -6.47
N TYR A 297 3.08 -13.72 -7.49
CA TYR A 297 3.27 -14.08 -8.90
C TYR A 297 4.71 -14.54 -9.16
N ASP A 298 5.73 -13.84 -8.65
CA ASP A 298 7.14 -14.22 -8.82
C ASP A 298 7.45 -15.60 -8.26
N ILE A 299 6.97 -15.93 -7.07
CA ILE A 299 7.23 -17.21 -6.42
C ILE A 299 6.44 -18.34 -7.09
N VAL A 300 5.16 -18.12 -7.36
CA VAL A 300 4.29 -19.11 -8.00
C VAL A 300 4.76 -19.42 -9.42
N SER A 301 5.26 -18.42 -10.17
CA SER A 301 5.81 -18.62 -11.52
C SER A 301 7.07 -19.49 -11.57
N ARG A 302 7.73 -19.73 -10.43
CA ARG A 302 8.85 -20.68 -10.32
C ARG A 302 8.37 -22.12 -10.09
N VAL A 303 7.11 -22.28 -9.65
CA VAL A 303 6.48 -23.60 -9.44
C VAL A 303 5.82 -24.08 -10.73
N THR A 304 5.15 -23.19 -11.46
CA THR A 304 4.56 -23.45 -12.76
C THR A 304 4.67 -22.23 -13.68
N PRO A 305 5.04 -22.42 -14.97
CA PRO A 305 5.04 -21.31 -15.94
C PRO A 305 3.62 -20.90 -16.35
N ASN A 306 2.61 -21.68 -15.99
CA ASN A 306 1.23 -21.56 -16.45
C ASN A 306 0.36 -20.65 -15.55
N VAL A 307 0.97 -19.73 -14.79
CA VAL A 307 0.24 -18.73 -13.99
C VAL A 307 -0.40 -17.72 -14.93
N VAL A 308 -1.71 -17.60 -14.87
CA VAL A 308 -2.49 -16.67 -15.69
C VAL A 308 -2.62 -15.32 -14.98
N ASN A 309 -2.96 -15.31 -13.70
CA ASN A 309 -3.06 -14.07 -12.92
C ASN A 309 -3.08 -14.36 -11.41
N VAL A 310 -2.81 -13.33 -10.61
CA VAL A 310 -2.86 -13.34 -9.15
C VAL A 310 -3.67 -12.15 -8.67
N ARG A 311 -4.54 -12.37 -7.69
CA ARG A 311 -5.35 -11.31 -7.09
C ARG A 311 -5.43 -11.47 -5.56
N LEU A 312 -5.18 -10.40 -4.84
CA LEU A 312 -5.59 -10.27 -3.45
C LEU A 312 -7.01 -9.67 -3.43
N SER A 313 -7.98 -10.44 -2.92
CA SER A 313 -9.38 -10.06 -2.97
C SER A 313 -9.71 -8.84 -2.10
N PHE A 314 -10.60 -7.98 -2.56
CA PHE A 314 -11.07 -6.85 -1.75
C PHE A 314 -11.77 -7.30 -0.47
N GLY A 315 -12.54 -8.41 -0.51
CA GLY A 315 -13.16 -8.98 0.69
C GLY A 315 -12.17 -9.45 1.75
N GLY A 316 -10.93 -9.76 1.34
CA GLY A 316 -9.80 -10.05 2.24
C GLY A 316 -8.93 -8.83 2.54
N GLY A 317 -9.40 -7.61 2.28
CA GLY A 317 -8.67 -6.36 2.45
C GLY A 317 -7.45 -6.23 1.54
N SER A 318 -7.43 -6.92 0.41
CA SER A 318 -6.24 -7.11 -0.46
C SER A 318 -5.00 -7.54 0.34
N TRP A 319 -5.20 -8.33 1.38
CA TRP A 319 -4.15 -8.72 2.33
C TRP A 319 -4.20 -10.19 2.78
N LEU A 320 -5.37 -10.69 3.20
CA LEU A 320 -5.50 -12.01 3.82
C LEU A 320 -5.88 -13.12 2.85
N HIS A 321 -6.46 -12.80 1.69
CA HIS A 321 -7.02 -13.77 0.76
C HIS A 321 -6.49 -13.56 -0.65
N ALA A 322 -5.83 -14.58 -1.21
CA ALA A 322 -5.36 -14.61 -2.59
C ALA A 322 -6.19 -15.57 -3.44
N ILE A 323 -6.45 -15.16 -4.69
CA ILE A 323 -7.03 -15.97 -5.74
C ILE A 323 -6.00 -16.05 -6.86
N ILE A 324 -5.67 -17.27 -7.32
CA ILE A 324 -4.64 -17.52 -8.31
C ILE A 324 -5.23 -18.32 -9.46
N SER A 325 -5.19 -17.75 -10.66
CA SER A 325 -5.61 -18.42 -11.87
C SER A 325 -4.42 -19.08 -12.57
N ILE A 326 -4.57 -20.37 -12.91
CA ILE A 326 -3.56 -21.16 -13.63
C ILE A 326 -4.17 -21.90 -14.80
N ARG A 327 -3.36 -22.27 -15.79
CA ARG A 327 -3.68 -23.34 -16.74
C ARG A 327 -3.11 -24.63 -16.19
N LYS A 328 -3.97 -25.44 -15.59
CA LYS A 328 -3.56 -26.71 -14.98
C LYS A 328 -3.12 -27.69 -16.06
N ASP A 329 -1.91 -28.21 -15.96
CA ASP A 329 -1.32 -29.16 -16.90
C ASP A 329 -1.00 -30.53 -16.25
N VAL A 330 -0.93 -30.57 -14.91
CA VAL A 330 -0.66 -31.78 -14.13
C VAL A 330 -1.46 -31.79 -12.83
N GLU A 331 -1.95 -32.97 -12.41
CA GLU A 331 -2.64 -33.10 -11.13
C GLU A 331 -1.70 -32.81 -9.96
N GLY A 332 -2.25 -32.13 -8.93
CA GLY A 332 -1.52 -31.75 -7.73
C GLY A 332 -0.75 -30.41 -7.83
N ILE A 333 -0.61 -29.82 -9.03
CA ILE A 333 0.13 -28.54 -9.20
C ILE A 333 -0.51 -27.40 -8.41
N ALA A 334 -1.85 -27.38 -8.28
CA ALA A 334 -2.57 -26.36 -7.53
C ALA A 334 -2.16 -26.33 -6.06
N LYS A 335 -1.89 -27.48 -5.44
CA LYS A 335 -1.39 -27.55 -4.06
C LYS A 335 0.00 -26.95 -3.90
N ASN A 336 0.88 -27.20 -4.86
CA ASN A 336 2.22 -26.59 -4.87
C ASN A 336 2.12 -25.08 -5.03
N VAL A 337 1.19 -24.58 -5.87
CA VAL A 337 0.88 -23.15 -6.03
C VAL A 337 0.38 -22.55 -4.72
N ILE A 338 -0.51 -23.22 -3.99
CA ILE A 338 -1.02 -22.80 -2.67
C ILE A 338 0.13 -22.61 -1.68
N LEU A 339 1.00 -23.62 -1.55
CA LEU A 339 2.14 -23.57 -0.61
C LEU A 339 3.14 -22.46 -0.99
N ALA A 340 3.41 -22.29 -2.27
CA ALA A 340 4.26 -21.22 -2.78
C ALA A 340 3.67 -19.82 -2.49
N ALA A 341 2.35 -19.65 -2.66
CA ALA A 341 1.66 -18.41 -2.37
C ALA A 341 1.78 -18.01 -0.88
N PHE A 342 1.63 -18.96 0.04
CA PHE A 342 1.83 -18.71 1.48
C PHE A 342 3.27 -18.27 1.81
N ALA A 343 4.26 -18.79 1.11
CA ALA A 343 5.65 -18.35 1.24
C ALA A 343 5.85 -16.94 0.64
N GLY A 344 5.16 -16.64 -0.47
CA GLY A 344 5.25 -15.35 -1.17
C GLY A 344 4.67 -14.16 -0.40
N HIS A 345 3.66 -14.43 0.43
CA HIS A 345 3.07 -13.42 1.31
C HIS A 345 2.67 -14.05 2.67
N PRO A 346 3.54 -13.98 3.68
CA PRO A 346 3.30 -14.63 4.98
C PRO A 346 2.02 -14.21 5.70
N SER A 347 1.45 -13.05 5.38
CA SER A 347 0.17 -12.59 5.95
C SER A 347 -1.06 -13.28 5.35
N LEU A 348 -0.91 -14.04 4.25
CA LEU A 348 -2.03 -14.79 3.69
C LEU A 348 -2.59 -15.79 4.69
N LYS A 349 -3.92 -15.84 4.74
CA LYS A 349 -4.71 -16.81 5.52
C LYS A 349 -5.46 -17.78 4.60
N HIS A 350 -5.97 -17.28 3.47
CA HIS A 350 -6.68 -18.07 2.49
C HIS A 350 -6.04 -17.95 1.11
N VAL A 351 -5.97 -19.07 0.38
CA VAL A 351 -5.57 -19.12 -1.03
C VAL A 351 -6.54 -20.00 -1.78
N VAL A 352 -7.12 -19.49 -2.87
CA VAL A 352 -7.95 -20.27 -3.79
C VAL A 352 -7.25 -20.34 -5.14
N VAL A 353 -7.06 -21.54 -5.68
CA VAL A 353 -6.52 -21.75 -7.01
C VAL A 353 -7.63 -22.20 -7.94
N VAL A 354 -7.76 -21.53 -9.08
CA VAL A 354 -8.80 -21.74 -10.10
C VAL A 354 -8.17 -21.89 -11.49
N ASP A 355 -8.93 -22.42 -12.45
CA ASP A 355 -8.53 -22.45 -13.85
C ASP A 355 -8.72 -21.06 -14.53
N ASP A 356 -8.18 -20.92 -15.73
CA ASP A 356 -8.19 -19.68 -16.52
C ASP A 356 -9.57 -19.30 -17.11
N ASP A 357 -10.57 -20.18 -16.98
CA ASP A 357 -11.97 -19.90 -17.33
C ASP A 357 -12.76 -19.19 -16.20
N ILE A 358 -12.12 -18.94 -15.05
CA ILE A 358 -12.72 -18.25 -13.91
C ILE A 358 -12.21 -16.80 -13.85
N ASP A 359 -13.16 -15.86 -13.83
CA ASP A 359 -12.86 -14.46 -13.56
C ASP A 359 -12.54 -14.27 -12.07
N ILE A 360 -11.25 -14.05 -11.76
CA ILE A 360 -10.76 -13.89 -10.38
C ILE A 360 -11.09 -12.53 -9.77
N ASP A 361 -11.58 -11.58 -10.55
CA ASP A 361 -12.05 -10.27 -10.10
C ASP A 361 -13.54 -10.29 -9.73
N ASN A 362 -14.26 -11.36 -10.12
CA ASN A 362 -15.66 -11.57 -9.78
C ASN A 362 -15.81 -12.61 -8.64
N PRO A 363 -16.18 -12.18 -7.40
CA PRO A 363 -16.34 -13.09 -6.28
C PRO A 363 -17.35 -14.22 -6.52
N LEU A 364 -18.44 -13.96 -7.27
CA LEU A 364 -19.44 -14.98 -7.61
C LEU A 364 -18.87 -16.07 -8.52
N SER A 365 -17.93 -15.71 -9.43
CA SER A 365 -17.25 -16.68 -10.28
C SER A 365 -16.34 -17.60 -9.47
N VAL A 366 -15.60 -17.01 -8.51
CA VAL A 366 -14.72 -17.78 -7.61
C VAL A 366 -15.51 -18.70 -6.69
N GLU A 367 -16.61 -18.20 -6.10
CA GLU A 367 -17.51 -18.99 -5.25
C GLU A 367 -18.12 -20.14 -6.03
N TRP A 368 -18.54 -19.90 -7.28
CA TRP A 368 -19.06 -20.95 -8.16
C TRP A 368 -17.99 -22.03 -8.42
N ALA A 369 -16.75 -21.66 -8.68
CA ALA A 369 -15.68 -22.63 -8.87
C ALA A 369 -15.45 -23.48 -7.62
N ILE A 370 -15.44 -22.87 -6.43
CA ILE A 370 -15.34 -23.59 -5.16
C ILE A 370 -16.52 -24.56 -4.99
N ALA A 371 -17.75 -24.09 -5.21
CA ALA A 371 -18.95 -24.91 -5.01
C ALA A 371 -19.05 -26.10 -5.97
N THR A 372 -18.50 -26.00 -7.19
CA THR A 372 -18.69 -27.01 -8.25
C THR A 372 -17.48 -27.90 -8.49
N ARG A 373 -16.26 -27.49 -8.07
CA ARG A 373 -15.01 -28.21 -8.40
C ARG A 373 -14.28 -28.76 -7.19
N PHE A 374 -14.47 -28.16 -6.01
CA PHE A 374 -13.75 -28.51 -4.78
C PHE A 374 -14.35 -29.73 -4.07
N GLN A 375 -13.47 -30.66 -3.65
CA GLN A 375 -13.79 -31.78 -2.78
C GLN A 375 -12.85 -31.77 -1.56
N ALA A 376 -13.40 -31.51 -0.38
CA ALA A 376 -12.60 -31.23 0.83
C ALA A 376 -11.59 -32.33 1.20
N ASN A 377 -11.91 -33.60 0.93
CA ASN A 377 -11.01 -34.74 1.21
C ASN A 377 -9.79 -34.84 0.27
N LYS A 378 -9.81 -34.10 -0.84
CA LYS A 378 -8.74 -34.14 -1.85
C LYS A 378 -8.08 -32.78 -2.06
N ASP A 379 -8.88 -31.72 -2.02
CA ASP A 379 -8.52 -30.42 -2.60
C ASP A 379 -8.26 -29.36 -1.52
N LEU A 380 -8.36 -29.76 -0.23
CA LEU A 380 -8.06 -28.91 0.91
C LEU A 380 -6.59 -29.02 1.31
N VAL A 381 -5.96 -27.86 1.57
CA VAL A 381 -4.65 -27.73 2.21
C VAL A 381 -4.81 -26.92 3.49
N VAL A 382 -4.39 -27.47 4.63
CA VAL A 382 -4.41 -26.77 5.93
C VAL A 382 -3.00 -26.74 6.49
N VAL A 383 -2.52 -25.54 6.87
CA VAL A 383 -1.20 -25.32 7.48
C VAL A 383 -1.40 -24.52 8.76
N CYS A 384 -1.39 -25.18 9.91
CA CYS A 384 -1.56 -24.57 11.22
C CYS A 384 -0.24 -24.09 11.82
N ASP A 385 -0.34 -23.34 12.91
CA ASP A 385 0.78 -22.78 13.68
C ASP A 385 1.76 -21.95 12.85
N SER A 386 1.22 -21.35 11.78
CA SER A 386 1.97 -20.52 10.85
C SER A 386 1.88 -19.05 11.26
N ARG A 387 2.94 -18.30 10.95
CA ARG A 387 2.91 -16.85 11.12
C ARG A 387 1.82 -16.23 10.24
N GLY A 388 0.92 -15.48 10.87
CA GLY A 388 -0.16 -14.74 10.22
C GLY A 388 0.04 -13.23 10.25
N SER A 389 -1.03 -12.50 9.97
CA SER A 389 -1.10 -11.05 10.02
C SER A 389 -1.53 -10.59 11.42
N SER A 390 -0.87 -9.57 11.96
CA SER A 390 -1.33 -8.90 13.19
C SER A 390 -2.65 -8.13 12.99
N LEU A 391 -3.11 -7.99 11.75
CA LEU A 391 -4.39 -7.35 11.40
C LEU A 391 -5.55 -8.37 11.34
N ASP A 392 -5.26 -9.67 11.33
CA ASP A 392 -6.28 -10.72 11.37
C ASP A 392 -6.90 -10.77 12.78
N PRO A 393 -8.18 -10.35 12.96
CA PRO A 393 -8.80 -10.31 14.28
C PRO A 393 -9.02 -11.69 14.89
N SER A 394 -8.96 -12.76 14.10
CA SER A 394 -9.12 -14.14 14.57
C SER A 394 -7.79 -14.81 14.89
N SER A 395 -6.64 -14.18 14.63
CA SER A 395 -5.34 -14.76 14.95
C SER A 395 -4.99 -14.57 16.42
N GLN A 396 -4.37 -15.61 17.02
CA GLN A 396 -3.86 -15.53 18.40
C GLN A 396 -2.34 -15.34 18.35
N SER A 397 -1.83 -14.26 18.96
CA SER A 397 -0.40 -13.98 19.05
C SER A 397 0.33 -14.02 17.68
N SER A 398 -0.35 -13.61 16.61
CA SER A 398 0.13 -13.65 15.21
C SER A 398 0.35 -15.07 14.67
N LEU A 399 -0.16 -16.12 15.33
CA LEU A 399 -0.25 -17.46 14.80
C LEU A 399 -1.65 -17.70 14.21
N THR A 400 -1.69 -18.41 13.09
CA THR A 400 -2.93 -18.71 12.36
C THR A 400 -2.86 -20.08 11.71
N CYS A 401 -4.02 -20.70 11.46
CA CYS A 401 -4.15 -21.80 10.51
C CYS A 401 -4.50 -21.23 9.14
N LYS A 402 -3.71 -21.58 8.13
CA LYS A 402 -3.88 -21.18 6.74
C LYS A 402 -4.65 -22.23 5.97
N VAL A 403 -5.53 -21.79 5.08
CA VAL A 403 -6.37 -22.66 4.26
C VAL A 403 -6.10 -22.40 2.79
N GLY A 404 -5.79 -23.45 2.04
CA GLY A 404 -5.72 -23.47 0.59
C GLY A 404 -6.82 -24.33 0.00
N VAL A 405 -7.45 -23.88 -1.07
CA VAL A 405 -8.52 -24.55 -1.79
C VAL A 405 -8.09 -24.73 -3.24
N ASP A 406 -8.00 -25.98 -3.70
CA ASP A 406 -7.86 -26.31 -5.11
C ASP A 406 -9.27 -26.40 -5.72
N ALA A 407 -9.67 -25.36 -6.44
CA ALA A 407 -10.93 -25.28 -7.16
C ALA A 407 -10.71 -25.36 -8.69
N THR A 408 -9.70 -26.16 -9.11
CA THR A 408 -9.45 -26.45 -10.51
C THR A 408 -10.21 -27.68 -10.99
N LYS A 409 -10.42 -27.78 -12.30
CA LYS A 409 -11.03 -28.96 -12.93
C LYS A 409 -10.09 -30.18 -12.84
N PRO A 410 -10.61 -31.40 -12.59
CA PRO A 410 -9.81 -32.61 -12.73
C PRO A 410 -9.36 -32.83 -14.18
N LEU A 411 -8.12 -33.22 -14.40
CA LEU A 411 -7.61 -33.59 -15.72
C LEU A 411 -8.11 -34.99 -16.16
N GLY A 412 -8.24 -35.18 -17.47
CA GLY A 412 -8.50 -36.51 -18.06
C GLY A 412 -9.90 -37.07 -17.86
N LEU A 413 -10.83 -36.31 -17.29
CA LEU A 413 -12.23 -36.69 -17.27
C LEU A 413 -12.89 -36.21 -18.56
N ASN A 414 -13.59 -37.14 -19.31
CA ASN A 414 -14.50 -36.79 -20.42
C ASN A 414 -15.73 -35.99 -19.93
N LYS A 415 -15.52 -35.07 -18.99
CA LYS A 415 -16.54 -34.30 -18.31
C LYS A 415 -16.30 -32.77 -18.45
N GLU A 416 -15.54 -32.33 -19.45
CA GLU A 416 -15.28 -30.91 -19.67
C GLU A 416 -16.58 -30.12 -19.75
N ASP A 417 -17.61 -30.69 -20.37
CA ASP A 417 -18.93 -30.06 -20.45
C ASP A 417 -19.66 -29.94 -19.11
N MET A 418 -19.36 -30.80 -18.12
CA MET A 418 -20.01 -30.72 -16.80
C MET A 418 -19.49 -29.55 -15.96
N PHE A 419 -18.28 -29.09 -16.23
CA PHE A 419 -17.67 -27.97 -15.55
C PHE A 419 -17.79 -26.65 -16.33
N ARG A 420 -18.52 -26.68 -17.47
CA ARG A 420 -18.75 -25.52 -18.29
C ARG A 420 -19.94 -24.72 -17.76
N ARG A 421 -19.68 -23.45 -17.47
CA ARG A 421 -20.72 -22.51 -17.11
C ARG A 421 -21.50 -22.08 -18.35
N VAL A 422 -22.82 -22.21 -18.34
CA VAL A 422 -23.69 -21.84 -19.47
C VAL A 422 -24.33 -20.48 -19.19
N ALA A 423 -24.19 -19.54 -20.14
CA ALA A 423 -24.83 -18.24 -20.07
C ALA A 423 -26.37 -18.34 -20.32
N PRO A 424 -27.20 -17.40 -19.78
CA PRO A 424 -26.83 -16.30 -18.91
C PRO A 424 -26.61 -16.75 -17.46
N TRP A 425 -25.61 -16.18 -16.82
CA TRP A 425 -25.31 -16.38 -15.39
C TRP A 425 -25.24 -15.02 -14.71
N PRO A 426 -25.71 -14.86 -13.47
CA PRO A 426 -25.56 -13.61 -12.71
C PRO A 426 -24.08 -13.19 -12.63
N THR A 427 -23.78 -11.94 -12.99
CA THR A 427 -22.44 -11.35 -12.97
C THR A 427 -22.30 -10.35 -11.82
#